data_490b7c5173404e37ef8171a16ad97998
#
_entry.id   490b7c5173404e37ef8171a16ad97998
#
_cell.length_a   1.000
_cell.length_b   1.000
_cell.length_c   1.000
_cell.angle_alpha   90.00
_cell.angle_beta   90.00
_cell.angle_gamma   90.00
#
_symmetry.space_group_name_H-M   'P 1'
#
loop_
_entity.id
_entity.type
_entity.pdbx_description
1 polymer ?
#
loop_
_entity_poly.entity_id
_entity_poly.type
_entity_poly.pdbx_seq_one_letter_code
_entity_poly.pdbx_strand_id
1 'polypeptide(L)'
;MYKQPINMIGGGFQHTLSTNTFEPKYIEWVKGNHTSPTSIYIDNALRSISIPSTKNYGWLCESKTINSDLYKWCVNNIEHLKQNFISVFTHDVELIKVSNIFVLTLCSAKSFLPYGKIYDKTKLVSMIASNKVMCEEHKIRQQMINKFSGNCDHYGRGFNPIVNKSDGLRDYCFSFAMENATYSNMFTEKITDCFMTGTVPIYYGMSNIGEFFNKDGIIILDDNFKIEDLSFEV
;
A
#
# COMPACT_ATOMS: atom_id res chain seq x y z
N MET A 1 -15.43 -24.55 8.12
CA MET A 1 -15.09 -24.60 6.68
C MET A 1 -13.58 -24.76 6.60
N TYR A 2 -13.06 -25.70 5.81
CA TYR A 2 -11.62 -25.91 5.66
C TYR A 2 -11.00 -24.71 4.91
N LYS A 3 -9.97 -24.09 5.49
CA LYS A 3 -9.19 -23.05 4.83
C LYS A 3 -7.96 -23.66 4.18
N GLN A 4 -7.66 -23.25 2.95
CA GLN A 4 -6.45 -23.68 2.24
C GLN A 4 -5.23 -22.98 2.86
N PRO A 5 -4.25 -23.70 3.43
CA PRO A 5 -3.04 -23.07 3.92
C PRO A 5 -2.18 -22.57 2.76
N ILE A 6 -1.75 -21.31 2.82
CA ILE A 6 -0.80 -20.70 1.90
C ILE A 6 0.38 -20.21 2.71
N ASN A 7 1.55 -20.73 2.39
CA ASN A 7 2.78 -20.36 3.07
C ASN A 7 3.32 -19.05 2.51
N MET A 8 3.57 -18.10 3.39
CA MET A 8 4.16 -16.80 3.05
C MET A 8 5.63 -16.79 3.39
N ILE A 9 6.44 -16.44 2.40
CA ILE A 9 7.90 -16.37 2.50
C ILE A 9 8.35 -14.96 2.14
N GLY A 10 9.00 -14.29 3.09
CA GLY A 10 9.46 -12.91 2.97
C GLY A 10 8.97 -12.00 4.08
N GLY A 11 9.63 -10.82 4.22
CA GLY A 11 9.47 -9.95 5.38
C GLY A 11 8.39 -8.86 5.27
N GLY A 12 7.91 -8.54 4.07
CA GLY A 12 7.10 -7.34 3.82
C GLY A 12 5.67 -7.37 4.38
N PHE A 13 5.12 -8.54 4.67
CA PHE A 13 3.71 -8.74 5.03
C PHE A 13 3.43 -8.87 6.53
N GLN A 14 4.35 -8.48 7.40
CA GLN A 14 4.14 -8.60 8.85
C GLN A 14 2.89 -7.83 9.32
N HIS A 15 2.60 -6.70 8.71
CA HIS A 15 1.46 -5.86 9.07
C HIS A 15 0.11 -6.42 8.62
N THR A 16 0.04 -7.02 7.45
CA THR A 16 -1.22 -7.57 6.89
C THR A 16 -1.69 -8.82 7.60
N LEU A 17 -0.78 -9.61 8.16
CA LEU A 17 -1.14 -10.80 8.96
C LEU A 17 -1.50 -10.45 10.40
N SER A 18 -0.93 -9.38 10.95
CA SER A 18 -1.06 -9.01 12.35
C SER A 18 -2.24 -8.08 12.64
N THR A 19 -2.80 -7.44 11.66
CA THR A 19 -3.92 -6.53 11.87
C THR A 19 -5.26 -7.22 12.07
N ASN A 20 -5.29 -8.51 12.28
CA ASN A 20 -6.33 -9.39 12.82
C ASN A 20 -7.82 -9.03 12.60
N THR A 21 -8.10 -8.03 11.78
CA THR A 21 -9.44 -7.47 11.64
C THR A 21 -10.22 -8.10 10.51
N PHE A 22 -9.53 -8.84 9.65
CA PHE A 22 -10.17 -9.58 8.58
C PHE A 22 -9.44 -10.91 8.36
N GLU A 23 -10.06 -11.98 8.82
CA GLU A 23 -9.63 -13.33 8.46
C GLU A 23 -10.13 -13.69 7.07
N PRO A 24 -9.23 -14.11 6.14
CA PRO A 24 -9.66 -14.64 4.85
C PRO A 24 -10.61 -15.82 5.03
N LYS A 25 -11.68 -15.85 4.25
CA LYS A 25 -12.74 -16.87 4.36
C LYS A 25 -12.26 -18.25 3.89
N TYR A 26 -11.42 -18.29 2.85
CA TYR A 26 -11.05 -19.52 2.13
C TYR A 26 -9.60 -19.92 2.28
N ILE A 27 -8.75 -19.01 2.72
CA ILE A 27 -7.32 -19.25 2.88
C ILE A 27 -6.88 -19.00 4.32
N GLU A 28 -5.80 -19.66 4.70
CA GLU A 28 -5.08 -19.42 5.94
C GLU A 28 -3.64 -19.04 5.60
N TRP A 29 -3.23 -17.83 5.98
CA TRP A 29 -1.85 -17.42 5.83
C TRP A 29 -1.00 -18.03 6.92
N VAL A 30 -0.02 -18.86 6.52
CA VAL A 30 0.93 -19.50 7.44
C VAL A 30 2.35 -19.06 7.12
N LYS A 31 3.21 -19.04 8.13
CA LYS A 31 4.64 -18.71 7.95
C LYS A 31 5.50 -19.91 8.29
N GLY A 32 6.49 -20.19 7.42
CA GLY A 32 7.45 -21.27 7.66
C GLY A 32 6.83 -22.67 7.68
N ASN A 33 5.66 -22.87 7.08
CA ASN A 33 4.99 -24.15 7.02
C ASN A 33 5.51 -24.95 5.83
N HIS A 34 6.37 -25.93 6.10
CA HIS A 34 6.97 -26.80 5.09
C HIS A 34 5.99 -27.82 4.48
N THR A 35 4.79 -27.98 5.04
CA THR A 35 3.79 -28.94 4.56
C THR A 35 2.71 -28.32 3.67
N SER A 36 2.70 -26.98 3.54
CA SER A 36 1.76 -26.31 2.64
C SER A 36 2.09 -26.64 1.19
N PRO A 37 1.10 -27.06 0.37
CA PRO A 37 1.32 -27.33 -1.04
C PRO A 37 1.54 -26.05 -1.88
N THR A 38 1.24 -24.89 -1.30
CA THR A 38 1.33 -23.60 -1.99
C THR A 38 2.15 -22.62 -1.17
N SER A 39 3.10 -21.95 -1.81
CA SER A 39 3.89 -20.87 -1.22
C SER A 39 3.83 -19.61 -2.08
N ILE A 40 3.78 -18.47 -1.42
CA ILE A 40 3.95 -17.14 -2.03
C ILE A 40 5.24 -16.53 -1.51
N TYR A 41 6.14 -16.20 -2.42
CA TYR A 41 7.41 -15.55 -2.17
C TYR A 41 7.28 -14.06 -2.42
N ILE A 42 7.60 -13.25 -1.42
CA ILE A 42 7.34 -11.82 -1.44
C ILE A 42 8.65 -11.05 -1.60
N ASP A 43 8.69 -10.16 -2.58
CA ASP A 43 9.80 -9.25 -2.86
C ASP A 43 11.15 -10.00 -2.93
N ASN A 44 12.12 -9.65 -2.10
CA ASN A 44 13.45 -10.24 -2.15
C ASN A 44 13.50 -11.76 -1.92
N ALA A 45 12.42 -12.35 -1.41
CA ALA A 45 12.33 -13.80 -1.27
C ALA A 45 12.27 -14.54 -2.64
N LEU A 46 11.93 -13.82 -3.73
CA LEU A 46 11.95 -14.39 -5.09
C LEU A 46 13.35 -14.86 -5.52
N ARG A 47 14.40 -14.34 -4.89
CA ARG A 47 15.80 -14.63 -5.28
C ARG A 47 16.25 -16.06 -4.97
N SER A 48 15.55 -16.76 -4.09
CA SER A 48 15.89 -18.13 -3.72
C SER A 48 14.69 -18.90 -3.21
N ILE A 49 14.59 -20.16 -3.58
CA ILE A 49 13.57 -21.07 -3.06
C ILE A 49 14.04 -21.64 -1.72
N SER A 50 13.45 -21.17 -0.63
CA SER A 50 13.81 -21.60 0.72
C SER A 50 12.96 -22.77 1.24
N ILE A 51 11.71 -22.88 0.79
CA ILE A 51 10.78 -23.93 1.18
C ILE A 51 10.19 -24.54 -0.09
N PRO A 52 10.58 -25.78 -0.44
CA PRO A 52 10.02 -26.46 -1.60
C PRO A 52 8.52 -26.68 -1.40
N SER A 53 7.72 -26.17 -2.31
CA SER A 53 6.29 -26.43 -2.40
C SER A 53 5.96 -26.89 -3.81
N THR A 54 4.84 -27.58 -3.99
CA THR A 54 4.41 -28.02 -5.31
C THR A 54 3.96 -26.86 -6.19
N LYS A 55 3.52 -25.76 -5.57
CA LYS A 55 3.06 -24.54 -6.26
C LYS A 55 3.70 -23.32 -5.62
N ASN A 56 4.66 -22.73 -6.32
CA ASN A 56 5.28 -21.48 -5.90
C ASN A 56 4.77 -20.31 -6.76
N TYR A 57 4.43 -19.24 -6.11
CA TYR A 57 4.07 -17.96 -6.71
C TYR A 57 4.99 -16.87 -6.16
N GLY A 58 5.30 -15.89 -6.99
CA GLY A 58 5.99 -14.68 -6.57
C GLY A 58 5.01 -13.52 -6.41
N TRP A 59 5.37 -12.54 -5.59
CA TRP A 59 4.62 -11.29 -5.48
C TRP A 59 5.55 -10.12 -5.21
N LEU A 60 5.55 -9.14 -6.13
CA LEU A 60 6.25 -7.88 -5.99
C LEU A 60 5.28 -6.88 -5.33
N CYS A 61 5.46 -6.66 -4.04
CA CYS A 61 4.59 -5.82 -3.22
C CYS A 61 5.11 -4.40 -3.08
N GLU A 62 6.43 -4.25 -2.87
CA GLU A 62 7.04 -2.94 -2.78
C GLU A 62 7.21 -2.31 -4.17
N SER A 63 7.10 -0.99 -4.24
CA SER A 63 7.27 -0.27 -5.49
C SER A 63 8.70 -0.36 -6.02
N LYS A 64 8.83 -0.22 -7.34
CA LYS A 64 10.13 -0.12 -8.02
C LYS A 64 11.01 1.01 -7.47
N THR A 65 10.42 2.10 -7.01
CA THR A 65 11.14 3.22 -6.37
C THR A 65 11.81 2.77 -5.07
N ILE A 66 11.16 1.93 -4.28
CA ILE A 66 11.70 1.42 -3.01
C ILE A 66 12.68 0.28 -3.24
N ASN A 67 12.41 -0.59 -4.21
CA ASN A 67 13.14 -1.84 -4.41
C ASN A 67 13.63 -2.02 -5.86
N SER A 68 14.24 -0.95 -6.42
CA SER A 68 14.67 -0.90 -7.83
C SER A 68 15.60 -2.04 -8.23
N ASP A 69 16.47 -2.46 -7.30
CA ASP A 69 17.42 -3.55 -7.52
C ASP A 69 16.70 -4.91 -7.74
N LEU A 70 15.62 -5.16 -7.01
CA LEU A 70 14.83 -6.37 -7.21
C LEU A 70 14.16 -6.39 -8.60
N TYR A 71 13.62 -5.28 -9.04
CA TYR A 71 12.99 -5.18 -10.36
C TYR A 71 14.00 -5.42 -11.50
N LYS A 72 15.20 -4.85 -11.40
CA LYS A 72 16.31 -5.15 -12.31
C LYS A 72 16.71 -6.62 -12.27
N TRP A 73 16.80 -7.18 -11.07
CA TRP A 73 17.12 -8.59 -10.88
C TRP A 73 16.05 -9.48 -11.54
N CYS A 74 14.76 -9.18 -11.38
CA CYS A 74 13.69 -9.93 -12.02
C CYS A 74 13.83 -9.97 -13.55
N VAL A 75 14.14 -8.83 -14.18
CA VAL A 75 14.35 -8.75 -15.64
C VAL A 75 15.55 -9.61 -16.07
N ASN A 76 16.63 -9.58 -15.29
CA ASN A 76 17.86 -10.31 -15.62
C ASN A 76 17.80 -11.81 -15.27
N ASN A 77 16.79 -12.27 -14.53
CA ASN A 77 16.68 -13.64 -14.05
C ASN A 77 15.34 -14.30 -14.41
N ILE A 78 14.81 -14.00 -15.61
CA ILE A 78 13.51 -14.53 -16.09
C ILE A 78 13.50 -16.05 -16.10
N GLU A 79 14.57 -16.71 -16.53
CA GLU A 79 14.65 -18.18 -16.56
C GLU A 79 14.61 -18.79 -15.15
N HIS A 80 15.26 -18.16 -14.16
CA HIS A 80 15.10 -18.55 -12.76
C HIS A 80 13.64 -18.45 -12.31
N LEU A 81 12.97 -17.34 -12.64
CA LEU A 81 11.57 -17.15 -12.30
C LEU A 81 10.68 -18.20 -12.93
N LYS A 82 10.84 -18.50 -14.22
CA LYS A 82 10.06 -19.53 -14.93
C LYS A 82 10.29 -20.94 -14.41
N GLN A 83 11.51 -21.25 -13.97
CA GLN A 83 11.84 -22.58 -13.42
C GLN A 83 11.25 -22.80 -12.04
N ASN A 84 11.09 -21.75 -11.26
CA ASN A 84 10.77 -21.86 -9.84
C ASN A 84 9.35 -21.40 -9.48
N PHE A 85 8.69 -20.62 -10.34
CA PHE A 85 7.38 -20.04 -10.07
C PHE A 85 6.38 -20.33 -11.18
N ILE A 86 5.13 -20.54 -10.80
CA ILE A 86 4.01 -20.61 -11.75
C ILE A 86 3.72 -19.24 -12.34
N SER A 87 3.74 -18.20 -11.49
CA SER A 87 3.56 -16.81 -11.88
C SER A 87 4.17 -15.89 -10.83
N VAL A 88 4.52 -14.67 -11.26
CA VAL A 88 4.96 -13.58 -10.39
C VAL A 88 3.97 -12.42 -10.54
N PHE A 89 3.22 -12.16 -9.48
CA PHE A 89 2.26 -11.06 -9.44
C PHE A 89 2.97 -9.71 -9.28
N THR A 90 2.53 -8.72 -10.04
CA THR A 90 3.11 -7.39 -10.02
C THR A 90 2.09 -6.32 -10.41
N HIS A 91 2.25 -5.11 -9.91
CA HIS A 91 1.53 -3.93 -10.36
C HIS A 91 2.25 -3.20 -11.52
N ASP A 92 3.51 -3.55 -11.78
CA ASP A 92 4.34 -2.88 -12.80
C ASP A 92 3.97 -3.38 -14.21
N VAL A 93 3.34 -2.49 -14.99
CA VAL A 93 2.94 -2.76 -16.37
C VAL A 93 4.12 -2.99 -17.33
N GLU A 94 5.32 -2.53 -16.97
CA GLU A 94 6.49 -2.75 -17.80
C GLU A 94 7.02 -4.17 -17.66
N LEU A 95 6.96 -4.77 -16.47
CA LEU A 95 7.40 -6.16 -16.28
C LEU A 95 6.54 -7.15 -17.09
N ILE A 96 5.22 -6.94 -17.19
CA ILE A 96 4.36 -7.83 -17.97
C ILE A 96 4.66 -7.80 -19.48
N LYS A 97 5.25 -6.72 -19.99
CA LYS A 97 5.72 -6.64 -21.38
C LYS A 97 7.00 -7.44 -21.62
N VAL A 98 7.80 -7.65 -20.56
CA VAL A 98 9.08 -8.37 -20.66
C VAL A 98 8.89 -9.87 -20.73
N SER A 99 7.95 -10.45 -19.97
CA SER A 99 7.73 -11.89 -19.94
C SER A 99 6.34 -12.26 -19.41
N ASN A 100 5.78 -13.34 -19.93
CA ASN A 100 4.50 -13.91 -19.50
C ASN A 100 4.54 -14.56 -18.09
N ILE A 101 5.69 -14.67 -17.47
CA ILE A 101 5.80 -15.09 -16.07
C ILE A 101 5.18 -14.05 -15.13
N PHE A 102 5.18 -12.77 -15.54
CA PHE A 102 4.59 -11.69 -14.78
C PHE A 102 3.09 -11.57 -15.08
N VAL A 103 2.31 -11.47 -14.02
CA VAL A 103 0.85 -11.31 -14.09
C VAL A 103 0.47 -10.02 -13.41
N LEU A 104 -0.24 -9.15 -14.14
CA LEU A 104 -0.71 -7.89 -13.59
C LEU A 104 -1.73 -8.14 -12.48
N THR A 105 -1.50 -7.52 -11.35
CA THR A 105 -2.44 -7.51 -10.24
C THR A 105 -2.45 -6.14 -9.58
N LEU A 106 -3.57 -5.81 -8.97
CA LEU A 106 -3.65 -4.64 -8.11
C LEU A 106 -2.77 -4.89 -6.87
N CYS A 107 -1.79 -4.03 -6.65
CA CYS A 107 -1.08 -3.99 -5.39
C CYS A 107 -1.82 -3.05 -4.45
N SER A 108 -2.53 -3.61 -3.50
CA SER A 108 -3.32 -2.84 -2.55
C SER A 108 -3.10 -3.32 -1.13
N ALA A 109 -3.14 -2.40 -0.19
CA ALA A 109 -3.20 -2.72 1.22
C ALA A 109 -4.58 -2.38 1.78
N LYS A 110 -5.11 -3.28 2.61
CA LYS A 110 -6.31 -2.96 3.37
C LYS A 110 -6.00 -1.90 4.42
N SER A 111 -7.04 -1.19 4.85
CA SER A 111 -6.97 -0.29 6.00
C SER A 111 -6.39 -0.99 7.24
N PHE A 112 -5.61 -0.27 8.02
CA PHE A 112 -5.20 -0.68 9.36
C PHE A 112 -6.32 -0.55 10.38
N LEU A 113 -7.40 0.14 10.05
CA LEU A 113 -8.53 0.33 10.92
C LEU A 113 -9.45 -0.90 10.88
N PRO A 114 -9.94 -1.36 12.05
CA PRO A 114 -10.70 -2.61 12.12
C PRO A 114 -12.09 -2.52 11.52
N TYR A 115 -12.73 -1.36 11.63
CA TYR A 115 -14.13 -1.15 11.21
C TYR A 115 -14.28 0.22 10.56
N GLY A 116 -15.08 0.25 9.48
CA GLY A 116 -15.51 1.51 8.87
C GLY A 116 -16.58 2.18 9.73
N LYS A 117 -16.40 3.46 10.01
CA LYS A 117 -17.38 4.30 10.69
C LYS A 117 -17.22 5.74 10.22
N ILE A 118 -18.35 6.35 9.85
CA ILE A 118 -18.40 7.80 9.64
C ILE A 118 -18.48 8.47 11.00
N TYR A 119 -17.55 9.37 11.26
CA TYR A 119 -17.46 10.15 12.50
C TYR A 119 -17.86 11.59 12.25
N ASP A 120 -18.38 12.25 13.29
CA ASP A 120 -18.61 13.70 13.26
C ASP A 120 -17.29 14.43 13.07
N LYS A 121 -17.26 15.37 12.12
CA LYS A 121 -16.06 16.12 11.76
C LYS A 121 -16.01 17.45 12.52
N THR A 122 -14.95 17.63 13.30
CA THR A 122 -14.75 18.83 14.13
C THR A 122 -13.49 19.60 13.74
N LYS A 123 -12.67 19.02 12.86
CA LYS A 123 -11.40 19.57 12.38
C LYS A 123 -11.33 19.50 10.86
N LEU A 124 -10.62 20.43 10.25
CA LEU A 124 -10.62 20.55 8.81
C LEU A 124 -9.66 19.56 8.14
N VAL A 125 -8.36 19.68 8.38
CA VAL A 125 -7.33 18.93 7.65
C VAL A 125 -6.29 18.30 8.58
N SER A 126 -5.95 17.07 8.29
CA SER A 126 -4.81 16.38 8.92
C SER A 126 -3.81 15.83 7.90
N MET A 127 -2.63 15.50 8.37
CA MET A 127 -1.63 14.71 7.64
C MET A 127 -0.99 13.69 8.58
N ILE A 128 -0.98 12.41 8.17
CA ILE A 128 -0.25 11.37 8.89
C ILE A 128 0.95 10.96 8.05
N ALA A 129 2.13 11.42 8.46
CA ALA A 129 3.37 11.15 7.74
C ALA A 129 4.55 10.97 8.70
N SER A 130 5.58 10.25 8.27
CA SER A 130 6.85 10.19 8.97
C SER A 130 7.87 11.12 8.32
N ASN A 131 8.88 11.52 9.08
CA ASN A 131 10.03 12.28 8.58
C ASN A 131 11.04 11.42 7.80
N LYS A 132 10.70 10.16 7.48
CA LYS A 132 11.55 9.23 6.77
C LYS A 132 11.72 9.66 5.31
N VAL A 133 12.97 9.71 4.84
CA VAL A 133 13.31 10.02 3.44
C VAL A 133 14.16 8.88 2.88
N MET A 134 13.58 8.07 1.99
CA MET A 134 14.25 6.91 1.37
C MET A 134 14.20 6.96 -0.17
N CYS A 135 13.32 7.75 -0.75
CA CYS A 135 13.11 7.85 -2.19
C CYS A 135 12.69 9.27 -2.56
N GLU A 136 12.59 9.57 -3.85
CA GLU A 136 12.25 10.90 -4.34
C GLU A 136 10.84 11.33 -3.92
N GLU A 137 9.87 10.42 -3.95
CA GLU A 137 8.51 10.67 -3.51
C GLU A 137 8.43 11.01 -2.01
N HIS A 138 9.35 10.49 -1.22
CA HIS A 138 9.49 10.93 0.17
C HIS A 138 9.95 12.39 0.28
N LYS A 139 10.78 12.88 -0.64
CA LYS A 139 11.17 14.29 -0.70
C LYS A 139 9.97 15.16 -1.09
N ILE A 140 9.17 14.74 -2.09
CA ILE A 140 7.93 15.41 -2.47
C ILE A 140 7.01 15.50 -1.26
N ARG A 141 6.83 14.41 -0.52
CA ARG A 141 6.05 14.41 0.72
C ARG A 141 6.60 15.40 1.75
N GLN A 142 7.92 15.49 1.95
CA GLN A 142 8.50 16.48 2.85
C GLN A 142 8.28 17.93 2.38
N GLN A 143 8.34 18.18 1.07
CA GLN A 143 8.00 19.49 0.51
C GLN A 143 6.52 19.85 0.78
N MET A 144 5.60 18.89 0.61
CA MET A 144 4.18 19.10 0.93
C MET A 144 3.96 19.32 2.44
N ILE A 145 4.65 18.56 3.29
CA ILE A 145 4.65 18.79 4.73
C ILE A 145 5.04 20.24 5.03
N ASN A 146 6.17 20.70 4.49
CA ASN A 146 6.66 22.05 4.72
C ASN A 146 5.70 23.11 4.16
N LYS A 147 5.12 22.88 2.98
CA LYS A 147 4.14 23.79 2.35
C LYS A 147 2.89 23.99 3.19
N PHE A 148 2.38 22.92 3.83
CA PHE A 148 1.10 22.92 4.51
C PHE A 148 1.20 22.87 6.04
N SER A 149 2.40 22.93 6.63
CA SER A 149 2.63 22.76 8.07
C SER A 149 1.90 23.76 8.96
N GLY A 150 1.52 24.93 8.44
CA GLY A 150 0.73 25.92 9.18
C GLY A 150 -0.79 25.77 9.04
N ASN A 151 -1.25 24.91 8.14
CA ASN A 151 -2.64 24.82 7.70
C ASN A 151 -3.27 23.45 7.99
N CYS A 152 -2.53 22.49 8.54
CA CYS A 152 -3.04 21.17 8.90
C CYS A 152 -2.39 20.61 10.16
N ASP A 153 -3.10 19.75 10.88
CA ASP A 153 -2.54 19.00 12.00
C ASP A 153 -1.64 17.87 11.51
N HIS A 154 -0.39 17.86 11.94
CA HIS A 154 0.60 16.87 11.57
C HIS A 154 0.77 15.78 12.61
N TYR A 155 0.67 14.52 12.17
CA TYR A 155 0.85 13.33 13.00
C TYR A 155 1.89 12.39 12.41
N GLY A 156 2.48 11.58 13.27
CA GLY A 156 3.38 10.52 12.91
C GLY A 156 4.80 10.69 13.43
N ARG A 157 5.67 9.76 13.06
CA ARG A 157 7.05 9.72 13.56
C ARG A 157 7.84 10.95 13.13
N GLY A 158 8.33 11.68 14.12
CA GLY A 158 9.07 12.94 13.91
C GLY A 158 8.19 14.19 13.94
N PHE A 159 6.90 14.02 14.16
CA PHE A 159 5.86 15.04 14.39
C PHE A 159 5.07 14.70 15.64
N ASN A 160 3.80 15.11 15.74
CA ASN A 160 2.96 14.73 16.86
C ASN A 160 2.70 13.20 16.83
N PRO A 161 3.19 12.44 17.83
CA PRO A 161 2.95 11.01 17.84
C PRO A 161 1.47 10.70 18.12
N ILE A 162 0.95 9.67 17.45
CA ILE A 162 -0.39 9.11 17.72
C ILE A 162 -0.25 7.61 18.00
N VAL A 163 -1.08 7.11 18.91
CA VAL A 163 -1.11 5.69 19.27
C VAL A 163 -1.95 4.92 18.21
N ASN A 164 -3.12 5.46 17.91
CA ASN A 164 -4.01 4.88 16.90
C ASN A 164 -4.08 5.78 15.68
N LYS A 165 -3.94 5.21 14.51
CA LYS A 165 -4.00 5.95 13.25
C LYS A 165 -5.35 6.67 13.06
N SER A 166 -6.44 6.09 13.60
CA SER A 166 -7.76 6.74 13.61
C SER A 166 -7.77 8.11 14.29
N ASP A 167 -6.90 8.35 15.28
CA ASP A 167 -6.89 9.62 16.00
C ASP A 167 -6.46 10.81 15.13
N GLY A 168 -5.70 10.53 14.08
CA GLY A 168 -5.33 11.53 13.07
C GLY A 168 -6.30 11.64 11.89
N LEU A 169 -7.43 10.89 11.90
CA LEU A 169 -8.36 10.84 10.79
C LEU A 169 -9.82 11.10 11.19
N ARG A 170 -10.30 10.45 12.25
CA ARG A 170 -11.73 10.36 12.57
C ARG A 170 -12.43 11.72 12.74
N ASP A 171 -11.72 12.71 13.30
CA ASP A 171 -12.29 14.03 13.61
C ASP A 171 -12.11 15.03 12.44
N TYR A 172 -11.43 14.63 11.35
CA TYR A 172 -11.05 15.50 10.23
C TYR A 172 -11.95 15.30 9.02
N CYS A 173 -12.35 16.41 8.39
CA CYS A 173 -13.03 16.40 7.09
C CYS A 173 -12.11 15.83 6.01
N PHE A 174 -10.86 16.28 5.98
CA PHE A 174 -9.88 15.93 4.96
C PHE A 174 -8.59 15.39 5.60
N SER A 175 -7.88 14.53 4.86
CA SER A 175 -6.53 14.11 5.26
C SER A 175 -5.64 13.86 4.05
N PHE A 176 -4.39 14.30 4.12
CA PHE A 176 -3.40 13.99 3.09
C PHE A 176 -3.07 12.49 3.10
N ALA A 177 -3.36 11.83 1.99
CA ALA A 177 -3.06 10.42 1.72
C ALA A 177 -2.00 10.34 0.61
N MET A 178 -0.73 10.40 0.99
CA MET A 178 0.40 10.45 0.04
C MET A 178 1.12 9.11 -0.02
N GLU A 179 1.09 8.49 -1.20
CA GLU A 179 1.81 7.25 -1.44
C GLU A 179 3.33 7.47 -1.60
N ASN A 180 4.08 6.37 -1.57
CA ASN A 180 5.53 6.40 -1.78
C ASN A 180 5.90 6.34 -3.27
N ALA A 181 4.91 6.28 -4.16
CA ALA A 181 5.11 6.22 -5.61
C ALA A 181 3.79 6.52 -6.34
N THR A 182 3.89 6.93 -7.61
CA THR A 182 2.75 7.29 -8.47
C THR A 182 2.44 6.23 -9.53
N TYR A 183 2.78 4.98 -9.28
CA TYR A 183 2.55 3.88 -10.22
C TYR A 183 1.07 3.54 -10.39
N SER A 184 0.69 3.14 -11.59
CA SER A 184 -0.63 2.54 -11.84
C SER A 184 -0.78 1.23 -11.06
N ASN A 185 -2.03 0.88 -10.72
CA ASN A 185 -2.41 -0.36 -10.04
C ASN A 185 -1.76 -0.57 -8.66
N MET A 186 -1.34 0.52 -8.00
CA MET A 186 -0.75 0.45 -6.67
C MET A 186 -1.27 1.55 -5.75
N PHE A 187 -1.94 1.18 -4.68
CA PHE A 187 -2.28 2.04 -3.55
C PHE A 187 -2.04 1.32 -2.23
N THR A 188 -1.98 2.05 -1.15
CA THR A 188 -1.77 1.45 0.18
C THR A 188 -2.92 1.77 1.13
N GLU A 189 -2.76 1.41 2.39
CA GLU A 189 -3.72 1.70 3.45
C GLU A 189 -4.01 3.20 3.64
N LYS A 190 -3.20 4.09 3.11
CA LYS A 190 -3.34 5.53 3.35
C LYS A 190 -4.69 6.07 2.87
N ILE A 191 -5.09 5.71 1.66
CA ILE A 191 -6.38 6.13 1.12
C ILE A 191 -7.54 5.35 1.76
N THR A 192 -7.37 4.05 1.99
CA THR A 192 -8.43 3.22 2.58
C THR A 192 -8.69 3.55 4.05
N ASP A 193 -7.68 4.00 4.80
CA ASP A 193 -7.87 4.49 6.17
C ASP A 193 -8.72 5.76 6.22
N CYS A 194 -8.58 6.66 5.23
CA CYS A 194 -9.45 7.82 5.09
C CYS A 194 -10.91 7.37 4.89
N PHE A 195 -11.15 6.47 3.93
CA PHE A 195 -12.51 5.95 3.68
C PHE A 195 -13.12 5.27 4.90
N MET A 196 -12.32 4.52 5.66
CA MET A 196 -12.79 3.82 6.87
C MET A 196 -13.22 4.76 7.99
N THR A 197 -12.84 6.02 7.94
CA THR A 197 -13.22 7.04 8.94
C THR A 197 -14.20 8.07 8.41
N GLY A 198 -14.63 7.95 7.14
CA GLY A 198 -15.43 8.96 6.45
C GLY A 198 -14.66 10.28 6.27
N THR A 199 -13.35 10.21 6.12
CA THR A 199 -12.47 11.34 5.86
C THR A 199 -12.18 11.41 4.36
N VAL A 200 -12.32 12.57 3.75
CA VAL A 200 -12.03 12.77 2.32
C VAL A 200 -10.50 12.79 2.13
N PRO A 201 -9.92 11.89 1.31
CA PRO A 201 -8.49 11.90 1.06
C PRO A 201 -8.10 13.02 0.10
N ILE A 202 -7.07 13.78 0.47
CA ILE A 202 -6.28 14.62 -0.45
C ILE A 202 -5.15 13.71 -0.94
N TYR A 203 -5.32 13.17 -2.13
CA TYR A 203 -4.56 12.00 -2.58
C TYR A 203 -3.45 12.33 -3.56
N TYR A 204 -2.26 11.80 -3.28
CA TYR A 204 -1.11 11.75 -4.19
C TYR A 204 -0.61 10.30 -4.28
N GLY A 205 -0.65 9.71 -5.47
CA GLY A 205 -0.23 8.32 -5.65
C GLY A 205 -0.69 7.73 -6.97
N MET A 206 -1.38 6.61 -6.93
CA MET A 206 -1.81 5.82 -8.06
C MET A 206 -2.48 6.65 -9.17
N SER A 207 -1.87 6.65 -10.36
CA SER A 207 -2.32 7.51 -11.47
C SER A 207 -3.71 7.14 -12.01
N ASN A 208 -4.09 5.87 -11.91
CA ASN A 208 -5.40 5.37 -12.36
C ASN A 208 -6.37 5.09 -11.20
N ILE A 209 -6.28 5.83 -10.09
CA ILE A 209 -7.10 5.61 -8.89
C ILE A 209 -8.60 5.63 -9.17
N GLY A 210 -9.03 6.43 -10.14
CA GLY A 210 -10.44 6.56 -10.52
C GLY A 210 -11.03 5.37 -11.28
N GLU A 211 -10.22 4.36 -11.65
CA GLU A 211 -10.71 3.08 -12.16
C GLU A 211 -11.19 2.18 -11.03
N PHE A 212 -10.78 2.46 -9.78
CA PHE A 212 -11.05 1.62 -8.60
C PHE A 212 -11.97 2.29 -7.59
N PHE A 213 -11.94 3.62 -7.51
CA PHE A 213 -12.73 4.39 -6.56
C PHE A 213 -13.46 5.54 -7.26
N ASN A 214 -14.60 5.95 -6.70
CA ASN A 214 -15.31 7.15 -7.18
C ASN A 214 -14.46 8.39 -6.95
N LYS A 215 -14.14 9.09 -8.04
CA LYS A 215 -13.31 10.31 -8.01
C LYS A 215 -13.97 11.47 -7.26
N ASP A 216 -15.30 11.51 -7.20
CA ASP A 216 -16.02 12.58 -6.49
C ASP A 216 -15.74 12.59 -4.98
N GLY A 217 -15.31 11.44 -4.43
CA GLY A 217 -14.89 11.29 -3.05
C GLY A 217 -13.39 11.44 -2.81
N ILE A 218 -12.61 11.93 -3.80
CA ILE A 218 -11.15 12.03 -3.72
C ILE A 218 -10.70 13.38 -4.27
N ILE A 219 -9.96 14.14 -3.48
CA ILE A 219 -9.28 15.34 -3.96
C ILE A 219 -7.90 14.91 -4.47
N ILE A 220 -7.62 15.11 -5.75
CA ILE A 220 -6.29 14.82 -6.30
C ILE A 220 -5.35 15.97 -5.95
N LEU A 221 -4.25 15.64 -5.28
CA LEU A 221 -3.19 16.60 -4.97
C LEU A 221 -2.34 16.84 -6.21
N ASP A 222 -2.58 17.96 -6.85
CA ASP A 222 -1.83 18.47 -8.00
C ASP A 222 -1.35 19.90 -7.77
N ASP A 223 -0.76 20.52 -8.79
CA ASP A 223 -0.23 21.89 -8.71
C ASP A 223 -1.32 22.95 -8.52
N ASN A 224 -2.58 22.63 -8.83
CA ASN A 224 -3.73 23.55 -8.69
C ASN A 224 -4.37 23.45 -7.31
N PHE A 225 -4.02 22.45 -6.50
CA PHE A 225 -4.60 22.26 -5.17
C PHE A 225 -4.26 23.42 -4.24
N LYS A 226 -5.31 23.99 -3.62
CA LYS A 226 -5.21 25.02 -2.60
C LYS A 226 -5.93 24.58 -1.35
N ILE A 227 -5.23 24.57 -0.23
CA ILE A 227 -5.80 24.16 1.06
C ILE A 227 -6.84 25.16 1.56
N GLU A 228 -6.75 26.42 1.12
CA GLU A 228 -7.66 27.51 1.44
C GLU A 228 -9.06 27.32 0.82
N ASP A 229 -9.18 26.48 -0.22
CA ASP A 229 -10.46 26.19 -0.86
C ASP A 229 -11.27 25.12 -0.09
N LEU A 230 -10.66 24.49 0.93
CA LEU A 230 -11.35 23.51 1.77
C LEU A 230 -12.23 24.19 2.81
N SER A 231 -13.44 23.64 3.02
CA SER A 231 -14.38 24.12 4.01
C SER A 231 -15.05 22.95 4.75
N PHE A 232 -15.76 23.25 5.86
CA PHE A 232 -16.57 22.26 6.56
C PHE A 232 -17.88 21.93 5.83
N GLU A 233 -18.25 22.71 4.83
CA GLU A 233 -19.42 22.47 3.99
C GLU A 233 -19.03 21.48 2.87
N VAL A 234 -19.25 20.17 3.10
CA VAL A 234 -19.01 19.11 2.15
C VAL A 234 -20.31 18.41 1.83
#